data_af75a6d8eb4c78f15a3605f1edbc0cd2
#
_entry.id   af75a6d8eb4c78f15a3605f1edbc0cd2
#
_cell.length_a   1.000
_cell.length_b   1.000
_cell.length_c   1.000
_cell.angle_alpha   90.00
_cell.angle_beta   90.00
_cell.angle_gamma   90.00
#
_symmetry.space_group_name_H-M   'P 1'
#
loop_
_entity.id
_entity.type
_entity.pdbx_description
1 polymer ?
#
loop_
_entity_poly.entity_id
_entity_poly.type
_entity_poly.pdbx_seq_one_letter_code
_entity_poly.pdbx_strand_id
1 'polypeptide(L)'
;MRYLASISYDGSKFYGFQKLKNHKTVQSELEKALTKINKTIVYVKGSGRTDRGVHAFNQYISFDLNVNIPTDHIKEALNSLIDPAIYVNSFIEVNDNFHARFDVKKKYYEYVINLGEYDPIDNDYIYNYCHKLNIRKMRQASKYLLGFHSYKEFVSGERENYNSVIYKIKFYKRKDILLIRFEGKSFYRYMVRNMVGALISVGEEKMPPIYIKEMLEGKKHNYITVPPNGLYLRNVKYWHFSK
;
A
#
# COMPACT_ATOMS: atom_id res chain seq x y z
N MET A 1 -15.85 -22.56 -4.11
CA MET A 1 -16.17 -21.56 -3.08
C MET A 1 -15.14 -20.47 -3.09
N ARG A 2 -15.55 -19.21 -3.06
CA ARG A 2 -14.66 -18.05 -3.04
C ARG A 2 -14.37 -17.57 -1.62
N TYR A 3 -13.13 -17.24 -1.39
CA TYR A 3 -12.65 -16.77 -0.09
C TYR A 3 -12.01 -15.39 -0.19
N LEU A 4 -12.11 -14.65 0.90
CA LEU A 4 -11.43 -13.38 1.14
C LEU A 4 -10.56 -13.54 2.38
N ALA A 5 -9.29 -13.23 2.26
CA ALA A 5 -8.39 -13.19 3.40
C ALA A 5 -7.74 -11.82 3.55
N SER A 6 -7.56 -11.35 4.78
CA SER A 6 -6.67 -10.24 5.07
C SER A 6 -5.30 -10.77 5.48
N ILE A 7 -4.25 -10.16 4.95
CA ILE A 7 -2.87 -10.55 5.19
C ILE A 7 -2.02 -9.35 5.61
N SER A 8 -1.03 -9.62 6.44
CA SER A 8 0.08 -8.70 6.71
C SER A 8 1.38 -9.28 6.15
N TYR A 9 2.33 -8.41 5.78
CA TYR A 9 3.64 -8.85 5.34
C TYR A 9 4.72 -7.80 5.51
N ASP A 10 5.93 -8.27 5.75
CA ASP A 10 7.16 -7.51 5.67
C ASP A 10 7.62 -7.40 4.21
N GLY A 11 7.39 -6.22 3.61
CA GLY A 11 7.71 -5.98 2.20
C GLY A 11 9.19 -6.02 1.87
N SER A 12 10.08 -5.85 2.86
CA SER A 12 11.54 -5.88 2.66
C SER A 12 12.03 -7.25 2.17
N LYS A 13 11.29 -8.33 2.47
CA LYS A 13 11.61 -9.71 2.13
C LYS A 13 11.12 -10.14 0.73
N PHE A 14 10.42 -9.23 0.00
CA PHE A 14 9.78 -9.56 -1.27
C PHE A 14 10.05 -8.55 -2.38
N TYR A 15 10.04 -9.02 -3.62
CA TYR A 15 10.08 -8.18 -4.83
C TYR A 15 8.70 -7.55 -5.15
N GLY A 16 7.96 -7.16 -4.11
CA GLY A 16 6.61 -6.62 -4.18
C GLY A 16 5.53 -7.69 -4.10
N PHE A 17 4.28 -7.25 -4.29
CA PHE A 17 3.12 -8.14 -4.18
C PHE A 17 2.98 -9.05 -5.39
N GLN A 18 3.00 -8.49 -6.61
CA GLN A 18 2.65 -9.21 -7.85
C GLN A 18 3.68 -10.27 -8.21
N LYS A 19 3.20 -11.45 -8.61
CA LYS A 19 4.04 -12.55 -9.10
C LYS A 19 4.92 -12.12 -10.29
N LEU A 20 6.20 -12.38 -10.18
CA LEU A 20 7.22 -12.13 -11.18
C LEU A 20 8.02 -13.41 -11.41
N LYS A 21 8.46 -13.63 -12.65
CA LYS A 21 9.32 -14.77 -12.99
C LYS A 21 10.65 -14.64 -12.24
N ASN A 22 11.09 -15.72 -11.60
CA ASN A 22 12.37 -15.82 -10.88
C ASN A 22 12.53 -14.87 -9.67
N HIS A 23 11.44 -14.33 -9.13
CA HIS A 23 11.49 -13.48 -7.93
C HIS A 23 10.52 -13.96 -6.86
N LYS A 24 10.96 -13.90 -5.60
CA LYS A 24 10.13 -14.14 -4.43
C LYS A 24 9.17 -12.97 -4.24
N THR A 25 7.88 -13.20 -4.39
CA THR A 25 6.83 -12.17 -4.25
C THR A 25 5.75 -12.65 -3.29
N VAL A 26 4.99 -11.74 -2.68
CA VAL A 26 3.91 -12.10 -1.76
C VAL A 26 2.88 -13.01 -2.45
N GLN A 27 2.48 -12.67 -3.68
CA GLN A 27 1.52 -13.46 -4.44
C GLN A 27 2.04 -14.87 -4.76
N SER A 28 3.32 -15.03 -5.13
CA SER A 28 3.88 -16.35 -5.45
C SER A 28 3.92 -17.28 -4.24
N GLU A 29 4.27 -16.77 -3.06
CA GLU A 29 4.29 -17.55 -1.83
C GLU A 29 2.89 -18.00 -1.39
N LEU A 30 1.90 -17.09 -1.48
CA LEU A 30 0.50 -17.40 -1.21
C LEU A 30 -0.07 -18.44 -2.18
N GLU A 31 0.14 -18.26 -3.50
CA GLU A 31 -0.33 -19.20 -4.52
C GLU A 31 0.30 -20.59 -4.33
N LYS A 32 1.58 -20.66 -3.98
CA LYS A 32 2.28 -21.93 -3.70
C LYS A 32 1.67 -22.64 -2.50
N ALA A 33 1.44 -21.96 -1.38
CA ALA A 33 0.87 -22.57 -0.18
C ALA A 33 -0.60 -22.98 -0.39
N LEU A 34 -1.42 -22.10 -0.99
CA LEU A 34 -2.82 -22.40 -1.31
C LEU A 34 -2.97 -23.56 -2.30
N THR A 35 -2.12 -23.65 -3.33
CA THR A 35 -2.08 -24.79 -4.28
C THR A 35 -1.77 -26.11 -3.56
N LYS A 36 -0.88 -26.07 -2.56
CA LYS A 36 -0.55 -27.25 -1.75
C LYS A 36 -1.75 -27.72 -0.90
N ILE A 37 -2.52 -26.80 -0.33
CA ILE A 37 -3.75 -27.12 0.42
C ILE A 37 -4.85 -27.63 -0.51
N ASN A 38 -5.08 -26.93 -1.62
CA ASN A 38 -6.18 -27.20 -2.56
C ASN A 38 -5.93 -28.40 -3.48
N LYS A 39 -4.68 -28.91 -3.57
CA LYS A 39 -4.21 -29.96 -4.50
C LYS A 39 -4.31 -29.60 -5.99
N THR A 40 -4.83 -28.43 -6.33
CA THR A 40 -4.95 -27.87 -7.67
C THR A 40 -4.47 -26.43 -7.67
N ILE A 41 -4.06 -25.91 -8.83
CA ILE A 41 -3.51 -24.55 -8.95
C ILE A 41 -4.53 -23.50 -8.46
N VAL A 42 -4.07 -22.62 -7.58
CA VAL A 42 -4.85 -21.50 -7.05
C VAL A 42 -4.23 -20.18 -7.52
N TYR A 43 -5.09 -19.28 -8.01
CA TYR A 43 -4.70 -17.94 -8.40
C TYR A 43 -5.21 -16.92 -7.39
N VAL A 44 -4.32 -16.05 -6.89
CA VAL A 44 -4.64 -15.03 -5.91
C VAL A 44 -4.85 -13.69 -6.58
N LYS A 45 -5.94 -13.01 -6.24
CA LYS A 45 -6.26 -11.65 -6.67
C LYS A 45 -6.16 -10.69 -5.49
N GLY A 46 -5.16 -9.79 -5.48
CA GLY A 46 -4.98 -8.79 -4.42
C GLY A 46 -5.86 -7.55 -4.61
N SER A 47 -6.22 -6.90 -3.50
CA SER A 47 -6.95 -5.61 -3.53
C SER A 47 -6.14 -4.49 -4.19
N GLY A 48 -4.83 -4.62 -4.24
CA GLY A 48 -3.90 -3.74 -4.93
C GLY A 48 -2.53 -4.38 -5.00
N ARG A 49 -1.66 -3.75 -5.78
CA ARG A 49 -0.25 -4.12 -5.86
C ARG A 49 0.54 -3.18 -4.98
N THR A 50 1.51 -3.71 -4.25
CA THR A 50 2.54 -2.93 -3.56
C THR A 50 3.88 -3.12 -4.28
N ASP A 51 4.69 -2.06 -4.29
CA ASP A 51 6.02 -2.12 -4.87
C ASP A 51 6.97 -2.94 -3.97
N ARG A 52 8.15 -3.30 -4.50
CA ARG A 52 9.22 -3.92 -3.71
C ARG A 52 9.53 -3.06 -2.48
N GLY A 53 9.64 -3.68 -1.30
CA GLY A 53 9.95 -3.02 -0.04
C GLY A 53 8.78 -2.33 0.65
N VAL A 54 7.58 -2.30 0.04
CA VAL A 54 6.38 -1.73 0.66
C VAL A 54 5.70 -2.78 1.52
N HIS A 55 5.38 -2.42 2.77
CA HIS A 55 4.75 -3.30 3.76
C HIS A 55 3.22 -3.25 3.69
N ALA A 56 2.57 -4.22 4.33
CA ALA A 56 1.13 -4.18 4.56
C ALA A 56 0.75 -4.72 5.94
N PHE A 57 -0.20 -4.06 6.58
CA PHE A 57 -0.87 -4.56 7.80
C PHE A 57 -2.17 -5.30 7.47
N ASN A 58 -2.93 -4.82 6.47
CA ASN A 58 -4.18 -5.43 6.02
C ASN A 58 -4.33 -5.28 4.51
N GLN A 59 -3.56 -6.06 3.75
CA GLN A 59 -3.82 -6.32 2.34
C GLN A 59 -4.90 -7.39 2.25
N TYR A 60 -5.85 -7.24 1.33
CA TYR A 60 -6.87 -8.25 1.09
C TYR A 60 -6.62 -8.98 -0.22
N ILE A 61 -6.87 -10.30 -0.17
CA ILE A 61 -6.75 -11.19 -1.32
C ILE A 61 -8.03 -12.03 -1.47
N SER A 62 -8.46 -12.27 -2.71
CA SER A 62 -9.53 -13.24 -3.01
C SER A 62 -9.00 -14.36 -3.89
N PHE A 63 -9.53 -15.55 -3.69
CA PHE A 63 -9.15 -16.79 -4.40
C PHE A 63 -10.25 -17.84 -4.24
N ASP A 64 -10.20 -18.87 -5.06
CA ASP A 64 -11.16 -19.97 -5.06
C ASP A 64 -10.49 -21.26 -4.57
N LEU A 65 -11.17 -22.02 -3.70
CA LEU A 65 -10.75 -23.35 -3.26
C LEU A 65 -11.85 -24.38 -3.51
N ASN A 66 -11.43 -25.61 -3.76
CA ASN A 66 -12.30 -26.77 -3.99
C ASN A 66 -12.34 -27.73 -2.78
N VAL A 67 -11.68 -27.38 -1.67
CA VAL A 67 -11.65 -28.19 -0.45
C VAL A 67 -12.82 -27.85 0.46
N ASN A 68 -13.37 -28.86 1.12
CA ASN A 68 -14.41 -28.72 2.13
C ASN A 68 -13.75 -28.83 3.53
N ILE A 69 -13.07 -27.78 3.96
CA ILE A 69 -12.37 -27.68 5.24
C ILE A 69 -12.85 -26.40 5.93
N PRO A 70 -13.08 -26.42 7.26
CA PRO A 70 -13.43 -25.19 8.00
C PRO A 70 -12.42 -24.07 7.80
N THR A 71 -12.91 -22.83 7.67
CA THR A 71 -12.09 -21.63 7.34
C THR A 71 -10.95 -21.42 8.32
N ASP A 72 -11.16 -21.68 9.62
CA ASP A 72 -10.12 -21.55 10.65
C ASP A 72 -8.99 -22.56 10.46
N HIS A 73 -9.31 -23.81 10.11
CA HIS A 73 -8.29 -24.84 9.81
C HIS A 73 -7.51 -24.51 8.53
N ILE A 74 -8.17 -23.94 7.51
CA ILE A 74 -7.46 -23.46 6.30
C ILE A 74 -6.51 -22.32 6.65
N LYS A 75 -6.95 -21.36 7.49
CA LYS A 75 -6.13 -20.25 7.96
C LYS A 75 -4.89 -20.73 8.72
N GLU A 76 -5.06 -21.68 9.64
CA GLU A 76 -3.95 -22.27 10.41
C GLU A 76 -2.98 -23.01 9.50
N ALA A 77 -3.48 -23.87 8.62
CA ALA A 77 -2.67 -24.59 7.65
C ALA A 77 -1.90 -23.64 6.72
N LEU A 78 -2.56 -22.56 6.26
CA LEU A 78 -1.92 -21.57 5.42
C LEU A 78 -0.79 -20.85 6.17
N ASN A 79 -1.02 -20.39 7.39
CA ASN A 79 0.01 -19.74 8.22
C ASN A 79 1.19 -20.66 8.57
N SER A 80 0.99 -21.98 8.60
CA SER A 80 2.09 -22.94 8.81
C SER A 80 2.92 -23.21 7.55
N LEU A 81 2.38 -22.93 6.36
CA LEU A 81 2.99 -23.26 5.06
C LEU A 81 3.60 -22.07 4.34
N ILE A 82 3.11 -20.85 4.60
CA ILE A 82 3.61 -19.63 3.96
C ILE A 82 4.93 -19.18 4.58
N ASP A 83 5.62 -18.32 3.84
CA ASP A 83 6.81 -17.63 4.35
C ASP A 83 6.48 -16.85 5.65
N PRO A 84 7.30 -16.95 6.71
CA PRO A 84 7.05 -16.29 8.00
C PRO A 84 6.98 -14.74 7.92
N ALA A 85 7.46 -14.15 6.82
CA ALA A 85 7.29 -12.72 6.57
C ALA A 85 5.88 -12.35 6.03
N ILE A 86 4.96 -13.32 5.91
CA ILE A 86 3.55 -13.15 5.57
C ILE A 86 2.71 -13.78 6.67
N TYR A 87 1.62 -13.14 7.07
CA TYR A 87 0.67 -13.70 8.02
C TYR A 87 -0.78 -13.45 7.59
N VAL A 88 -1.61 -14.48 7.65
CA VAL A 88 -3.05 -14.41 7.36
C VAL A 88 -3.80 -14.01 8.63
N ASN A 89 -4.30 -12.79 8.67
CA ASN A 89 -4.99 -12.22 9.84
C ASN A 89 -6.44 -12.74 9.95
N SER A 90 -7.17 -12.76 8.83
CA SER A 90 -8.56 -13.24 8.75
C SER A 90 -8.80 -14.01 7.46
N PHE A 91 -9.77 -14.94 7.51
CA PHE A 91 -10.16 -15.79 6.41
C PHE A 91 -11.66 -16.01 6.47
N ILE A 92 -12.39 -15.60 5.44
CA ILE A 92 -13.85 -15.72 5.37
C ILE A 92 -14.29 -16.18 3.98
N GLU A 93 -15.41 -16.88 3.92
CA GLU A 93 -16.10 -17.16 2.68
C GLU A 93 -16.88 -15.92 2.22
N VAL A 94 -16.90 -15.68 0.91
CA VAL A 94 -17.60 -14.56 0.29
C VAL A 94 -18.36 -15.03 -0.95
N ASN A 95 -19.26 -14.20 -1.45
CA ASN A 95 -20.01 -14.48 -2.67
C ASN A 95 -19.04 -14.69 -3.86
N ASP A 96 -19.37 -15.62 -4.75
CA ASP A 96 -18.55 -15.97 -5.93
C ASP A 96 -18.29 -14.79 -6.88
N ASN A 97 -19.15 -13.77 -6.87
CA ASN A 97 -18.97 -12.55 -7.64
C ASN A 97 -18.02 -11.53 -6.98
N PHE A 98 -17.64 -11.74 -5.71
CA PHE A 98 -16.78 -10.82 -5.00
C PHE A 98 -15.36 -10.75 -5.61
N HIS A 99 -14.86 -9.54 -5.79
CA HIS A 99 -13.54 -9.31 -6.33
C HIS A 99 -12.71 -8.37 -5.44
N ALA A 100 -11.63 -8.88 -4.83
CA ALA A 100 -10.81 -8.14 -3.88
C ALA A 100 -10.35 -6.76 -4.39
N ARG A 101 -10.19 -6.55 -5.70
CA ARG A 101 -9.73 -5.29 -6.28
C ARG A 101 -10.85 -4.33 -6.64
N PHE A 102 -11.95 -4.81 -7.20
CA PHE A 102 -12.98 -3.94 -7.80
C PHE A 102 -14.03 -3.50 -6.79
N ASP A 103 -14.30 -4.29 -5.75
CA ASP A 103 -15.29 -3.97 -4.71
C ASP A 103 -14.75 -3.08 -3.60
N VAL A 104 -13.52 -2.57 -3.77
CA VAL A 104 -12.88 -1.67 -2.80
C VAL A 104 -13.61 -0.34 -2.75
N LYS A 105 -14.04 0.04 -1.54
CA LYS A 105 -14.57 1.38 -1.24
C LYS A 105 -13.46 2.40 -1.08
N LYS A 106 -12.44 2.08 -0.27
CA LYS A 106 -11.31 2.97 -0.01
C LYS A 106 -10.11 2.24 0.59
N LYS A 107 -8.93 2.83 0.44
CA LYS A 107 -7.64 2.36 0.94
C LYS A 107 -6.99 3.40 1.84
N TYR A 108 -6.21 2.88 2.79
CA TYR A 108 -5.43 3.67 3.72
C TYR A 108 -3.95 3.31 3.56
N TYR A 109 -3.14 4.33 3.31
CA TYR A 109 -1.69 4.20 3.31
C TYR A 109 -1.09 5.08 4.41
N GLU A 110 -0.01 4.61 4.99
CA GLU A 110 0.80 5.36 5.94
C GLU A 110 2.22 5.42 5.44
N TYR A 111 2.84 6.59 5.55
CA TYR A 111 4.24 6.77 5.28
C TYR A 111 4.92 7.29 6.54
N VAL A 112 5.96 6.58 7.00
CA VAL A 112 6.67 6.84 8.25
C VAL A 112 8.05 7.38 7.94
N ILE A 113 8.39 8.53 8.56
CA ILE A 113 9.63 9.27 8.35
C ILE A 113 10.30 9.51 9.70
N ASN A 114 11.57 9.16 9.83
CA ASN A 114 12.43 9.57 10.93
C ASN A 114 13.09 10.91 10.56
N LEU A 115 12.87 11.94 11.39
CA LEU A 115 13.43 13.29 11.26
C LEU A 115 14.64 13.50 12.21
N GLY A 116 14.88 12.55 13.11
CA GLY A 116 15.97 12.56 14.09
C GLY A 116 17.24 11.87 13.58
N GLU A 117 18.02 11.32 14.49
CA GLU A 117 19.23 10.58 14.16
C GLU A 117 18.93 9.31 13.36
N TYR A 118 19.89 8.88 12.56
CA TYR A 118 19.78 7.66 11.75
C TYR A 118 19.70 6.43 12.66
N ASP A 119 18.72 5.56 12.39
CA ASP A 119 18.57 4.27 13.06
C ASP A 119 18.74 3.13 12.03
N PRO A 120 19.84 2.36 12.12
CA PRO A 120 20.10 1.24 11.21
C PRO A 120 19.16 0.04 11.44
N ILE A 121 18.63 -0.12 12.67
CA ILE A 121 17.75 -1.26 13.02
C ILE A 121 16.39 -1.09 12.35
N ASP A 122 15.84 0.11 12.36
CA ASP A 122 14.55 0.41 11.75
C ASP A 122 14.63 0.76 10.25
N ASN A 123 15.81 0.65 9.63
CA ASN A 123 16.06 1.12 8.26
C ASN A 123 15.20 0.39 7.20
N ASP A 124 14.80 -0.84 7.44
CA ASP A 124 13.87 -1.57 6.54
C ASP A 124 12.40 -1.16 6.72
N TYR A 125 12.07 -0.39 7.78
CA TYR A 125 10.70 -0.12 8.22
C TYR A 125 10.33 1.36 8.28
N ILE A 126 11.31 2.26 8.30
CA ILE A 126 11.14 3.71 8.39
C ILE A 126 12.06 4.39 7.39
N TYR A 127 11.57 5.45 6.75
CA TYR A 127 12.46 6.31 5.96
C TYR A 127 13.29 7.21 6.88
N ASN A 128 14.57 6.90 7.06
CA ASN A 128 15.54 7.72 7.77
C ASN A 128 15.90 8.96 6.94
N TYR A 129 15.06 10.00 7.01
CA TYR A 129 15.28 11.27 6.34
C TYR A 129 16.31 12.13 7.09
N CYS A 130 16.31 12.08 8.42
CA CYS A 130 17.31 12.66 9.34
C CYS A 130 17.49 14.19 9.27
N HIS A 131 16.51 14.90 8.76
CA HIS A 131 16.52 16.37 8.69
C HIS A 131 15.19 16.97 9.13
N LYS A 132 15.23 18.24 9.57
CA LYS A 132 14.02 18.99 9.96
C LYS A 132 13.18 19.34 8.73
N LEU A 133 11.85 19.30 8.89
CA LEU A 133 10.88 19.69 7.88
C LEU A 133 9.88 20.70 8.42
N ASN A 134 9.48 21.67 7.60
CA ASN A 134 8.39 22.58 7.90
C ASN A 134 7.04 21.88 7.68
N ILE A 135 6.58 21.14 8.71
CA ILE A 135 5.34 20.35 8.65
C ILE A 135 4.10 21.25 8.41
N ARG A 136 4.14 22.53 8.84
CA ARG A 136 3.05 23.49 8.58
C ARG A 136 2.88 23.72 7.08
N LYS A 137 3.98 23.98 6.36
CA LYS A 137 3.96 24.13 4.89
C LYS A 137 3.54 22.84 4.19
N MET A 138 4.02 21.68 4.65
CA MET A 138 3.58 20.36 4.13
C MET A 138 2.08 20.15 4.30
N ARG A 139 1.49 20.50 5.46
CA ARG A 139 0.04 20.42 5.69
C ARG A 139 -0.73 21.40 4.79
N GLN A 140 -0.21 22.57 4.54
CA GLN A 140 -0.80 23.54 3.61
C GLN A 140 -0.83 22.96 2.19
N ALA A 141 0.30 22.45 1.70
CA ALA A 141 0.44 21.85 0.39
C ALA A 141 -0.46 20.61 0.20
N SER A 142 -0.56 19.76 1.24
CA SER A 142 -1.37 18.54 1.18
C SER A 142 -2.87 18.80 0.96
N LYS A 143 -3.38 19.99 1.25
CA LYS A 143 -4.78 20.38 0.99
C LYS A 143 -5.10 20.39 -0.50
N TYR A 144 -4.15 20.74 -1.36
CA TYR A 144 -4.33 20.71 -2.82
C TYR A 144 -4.51 19.29 -3.36
N LEU A 145 -3.93 18.28 -2.68
CA LEU A 145 -4.08 16.87 -3.08
C LEU A 145 -5.46 16.28 -2.75
N LEU A 146 -6.34 16.99 -2.04
CA LEU A 146 -7.65 16.48 -1.67
C LEU A 146 -8.66 16.62 -2.82
N GLY A 147 -9.54 15.63 -2.95
CA GLY A 147 -10.59 15.65 -3.95
C GLY A 147 -10.32 14.77 -5.17
N PHE A 148 -11.09 14.99 -6.22
CA PHE A 148 -10.98 14.29 -7.50
C PHE A 148 -10.02 15.06 -8.41
N HIS A 149 -8.91 14.42 -8.79
CA HIS A 149 -7.90 15.00 -9.67
C HIS A 149 -7.30 13.93 -10.60
N SER A 150 -6.68 14.39 -11.69
CA SER A 150 -5.66 13.63 -12.39
C SER A 150 -4.35 13.70 -11.60
N TYR A 151 -3.86 12.56 -11.14
CA TYR A 151 -2.59 12.47 -10.40
C TYR A 151 -1.43 12.08 -11.32
N LYS A 152 -1.50 12.39 -12.62
CA LYS A 152 -0.53 11.98 -13.64
C LYS A 152 0.91 12.25 -13.22
N GLU A 153 1.21 13.45 -12.71
CA GLU A 153 2.56 13.88 -12.32
C GLU A 153 3.09 13.14 -11.06
N PHE A 154 2.23 12.41 -10.34
CA PHE A 154 2.59 11.60 -9.18
C PHE A 154 2.62 10.10 -9.49
N VAL A 155 2.37 9.67 -10.72
CA VAL A 155 2.24 8.25 -11.08
C VAL A 155 3.39 7.82 -11.97
N SER A 156 3.94 6.64 -11.73
CA SER A 156 4.96 6.03 -12.58
C SER A 156 4.32 5.07 -13.58
N GLY A 157 4.76 5.19 -14.84
CA GLY A 157 4.30 4.39 -15.98
C GLY A 157 3.08 4.98 -16.68
N GLU A 158 2.96 4.64 -17.96
CA GLU A 158 1.84 5.08 -18.80
C GLU A 158 0.56 4.31 -18.49
N ARG A 159 -0.57 4.99 -18.64
CA ARG A 159 -1.92 4.45 -18.45
C ARG A 159 -2.96 5.37 -19.10
N GLU A 160 -4.13 4.82 -19.38
CA GLU A 160 -5.24 5.55 -19.98
C GLU A 160 -5.87 6.58 -19.03
N ASN A 161 -5.91 6.28 -17.75
CA ASN A 161 -6.58 7.11 -16.76
C ASN A 161 -5.74 7.25 -15.48
N TYR A 162 -5.51 8.49 -15.06
CA TYR A 162 -4.80 8.87 -13.84
C TYR A 162 -5.73 9.44 -12.77
N ASN A 163 -7.05 9.46 -13.00
CA ASN A 163 -8.01 10.06 -12.10
C ASN A 163 -8.21 9.21 -10.85
N SER A 164 -8.22 9.86 -9.70
CA SER A 164 -8.53 9.25 -8.42
C SER A 164 -9.15 10.27 -7.47
N VAL A 165 -9.56 9.80 -6.29
CA VAL A 165 -10.06 10.67 -5.20
C VAL A 165 -9.21 10.41 -3.97
N ILE A 166 -8.61 11.46 -3.41
CA ILE A 166 -8.02 11.45 -2.08
C ILE A 166 -9.00 12.13 -1.13
N TYR A 167 -9.51 11.37 -0.16
CA TYR A 167 -10.52 11.85 0.78
C TYR A 167 -9.90 12.62 1.94
N LYS A 168 -8.70 12.19 2.40
CA LYS A 168 -8.08 12.76 3.60
C LYS A 168 -6.59 12.52 3.62
N ILE A 169 -5.84 13.52 4.11
CA ILE A 169 -4.42 13.39 4.45
C ILE A 169 -4.25 13.91 5.88
N LYS A 170 -3.63 13.12 6.75
CA LYS A 170 -3.36 13.49 8.14
C LYS A 170 -1.88 13.35 8.46
N PHE A 171 -1.36 14.27 9.27
CA PHE A 171 0.01 14.28 9.77
C PHE A 171 0.00 14.08 11.28
N TYR A 172 0.72 13.07 11.73
CA TYR A 172 0.94 12.79 13.14
C TYR A 172 2.44 12.91 13.41
N LYS A 173 2.83 13.73 14.37
CA LYS A 173 4.21 13.85 14.81
C LYS A 173 4.32 13.46 16.27
N ARG A 174 5.23 12.53 16.58
CA ARG A 174 5.59 12.14 17.94
C ARG A 174 7.11 12.10 18.02
N LYS A 175 7.72 12.96 18.84
CA LYS A 175 9.16 13.17 18.88
C LYS A 175 9.70 13.40 17.46
N ASP A 176 10.63 12.59 17.00
CA ASP A 176 11.24 12.69 15.68
C ASP A 176 10.55 11.86 14.58
N ILE A 177 9.50 11.10 14.94
CA ILE A 177 8.74 10.34 13.95
C ILE A 177 7.58 11.18 13.41
N LEU A 178 7.55 11.31 12.09
CA LEU A 178 6.45 11.88 11.32
C LEU A 178 5.73 10.79 10.54
N LEU A 179 4.44 10.61 10.79
CA LEU A 179 3.57 9.71 10.06
C LEU A 179 2.59 10.52 9.22
N ILE A 180 2.52 10.23 7.91
CA ILE A 180 1.57 10.83 6.99
C ILE A 180 0.60 9.74 6.53
N ARG A 181 -0.69 9.89 6.87
CA ARG A 181 -1.75 8.95 6.48
C ARG A 181 -2.56 9.51 5.33
N PHE A 182 -2.73 8.70 4.30
CA PHE A 182 -3.54 8.94 3.12
C PHE A 182 -4.77 8.05 3.12
N GLU A 183 -5.93 8.62 2.87
CA GLU A 183 -7.19 7.92 2.64
C GLU A 183 -7.70 8.28 1.26
N GLY A 184 -7.94 7.30 0.38
CA GLY A 184 -8.39 7.55 -0.99
C GLY A 184 -9.11 6.35 -1.60
N LYS A 185 -9.77 6.57 -2.75
CA LYS A 185 -10.47 5.52 -3.50
C LYS A 185 -9.50 4.51 -4.09
N SER A 186 -8.46 5.01 -4.77
CA SER A 186 -7.44 4.20 -5.41
C SER A 186 -6.10 4.94 -5.41
N PHE A 187 -5.02 4.16 -5.40
CA PHE A 187 -3.67 4.68 -5.51
C PHE A 187 -2.95 3.91 -6.61
N TYR A 188 -2.21 4.63 -7.43
CA TYR A 188 -1.45 4.12 -8.56
C TYR A 188 0.00 3.84 -8.17
N ARG A 189 0.73 3.23 -9.10
CA ARG A 189 2.14 2.90 -8.92
C ARG A 189 2.94 4.17 -8.55
N TYR A 190 3.69 4.12 -7.45
CA TYR A 190 4.50 5.17 -6.86
C TYR A 190 3.74 6.40 -6.36
N MET A 191 2.43 6.50 -6.59
CA MET A 191 1.64 7.70 -6.31
C MET A 191 1.83 8.25 -4.88
N VAL A 192 1.72 7.43 -3.85
CA VAL A 192 1.91 7.88 -2.45
C VAL A 192 3.35 8.32 -2.21
N ARG A 193 4.33 7.56 -2.70
CA ARG A 193 5.76 7.87 -2.56
C ARG A 193 6.12 9.19 -3.23
N ASN A 194 5.59 9.45 -4.41
CA ASN A 194 5.79 10.69 -5.16
C ASN A 194 5.12 11.88 -4.47
N MET A 195 3.89 11.72 -3.98
CA MET A 195 3.23 12.77 -3.19
C MET A 195 4.00 13.11 -1.92
N VAL A 196 4.52 12.09 -1.21
CA VAL A 196 5.35 12.32 -0.02
C VAL A 196 6.65 13.04 -0.39
N GLY A 197 7.31 12.64 -1.49
CA GLY A 197 8.52 13.31 -1.97
C GLY A 197 8.29 14.78 -2.30
N ALA A 198 7.22 15.10 -3.01
CA ALA A 198 6.83 16.48 -3.30
C ALA A 198 6.51 17.28 -2.02
N LEU A 199 5.81 16.66 -1.05
CA LEU A 199 5.53 17.27 0.25
C LEU A 199 6.82 17.51 1.05
N ILE A 200 7.81 16.61 0.99
CA ILE A 200 9.12 16.81 1.60
C ILE A 200 9.83 18.01 0.98
N SER A 201 9.83 18.16 -0.36
CA SER A 201 10.42 19.31 -1.03
C SER A 201 9.77 20.65 -0.59
N VAL A 202 8.46 20.62 -0.29
CA VAL A 202 7.78 21.78 0.33
C VAL A 202 8.23 21.97 1.79
N GLY A 203 8.42 20.87 2.54
CA GLY A 203 8.90 20.92 3.93
C GLY A 203 10.33 21.41 4.06
N GLU A 204 11.17 21.13 3.07
CA GLU A 204 12.54 21.65 2.92
C GLU A 204 12.57 23.12 2.49
N GLU A 205 11.41 23.71 2.18
CA GLU A 205 11.27 25.07 1.63
C GLU A 205 11.90 25.28 0.24
N LYS A 206 12.26 24.20 -0.44
CA LYS A 206 12.74 24.21 -1.83
C LYS A 206 11.63 24.46 -2.84
N MET A 207 10.39 24.23 -2.45
CA MET A 207 9.21 24.33 -3.28
C MET A 207 8.06 25.01 -2.51
N PRO A 208 7.43 26.08 -3.05
CA PRO A 208 6.27 26.69 -2.40
C PRO A 208 5.06 25.74 -2.44
N PRO A 209 4.15 25.77 -1.44
CA PRO A 209 2.98 24.87 -1.37
C PRO A 209 2.10 24.86 -2.62
N ILE A 210 2.01 25.99 -3.34
CA ILE A 210 1.18 26.14 -4.55
C ILE A 210 1.65 25.22 -5.70
N TYR A 211 2.92 24.80 -5.74
CA TYR A 211 3.44 23.92 -6.79
C TYR A 211 2.75 22.56 -6.80
N ILE A 212 2.25 22.10 -5.66
CA ILE A 212 1.43 20.85 -5.62
C ILE A 212 0.15 21.04 -6.46
N LYS A 213 -0.49 22.19 -6.44
CA LYS A 213 -1.63 22.52 -7.30
C LYS A 213 -1.22 22.52 -8.77
N GLU A 214 -0.13 23.19 -9.09
CA GLU A 214 0.40 23.26 -10.46
C GLU A 214 0.73 21.87 -11.04
N MET A 215 1.26 20.96 -10.21
CA MET A 215 1.49 19.56 -10.62
C MET A 215 0.18 18.85 -10.96
N LEU A 216 -0.90 19.07 -10.20
CA LEU A 216 -2.22 18.54 -10.54
C LEU A 216 -2.80 19.12 -11.83
N GLU A 217 -2.38 20.32 -12.21
CA GLU A 217 -2.69 20.99 -13.47
C GLU A 217 -1.75 20.57 -14.63
N GLY A 218 -0.84 19.62 -14.37
CA GLY A 218 0.06 19.04 -15.39
C GLY A 218 1.42 19.73 -15.53
N LYS A 219 1.75 20.73 -14.70
CA LYS A 219 3.10 21.32 -14.67
C LYS A 219 4.08 20.37 -13.96
N LYS A 220 5.25 20.18 -14.54
CA LYS A 220 6.31 19.34 -13.95
C LYS A 220 7.14 20.18 -12.97
N HIS A 221 7.34 19.62 -11.78
CA HIS A 221 8.28 20.12 -10.77
C HIS A 221 9.19 19.01 -10.28
N ASN A 222 10.43 19.33 -9.99
CA ASN A 222 11.41 18.35 -9.54
C ASN A 222 11.18 17.99 -8.06
N TYR A 223 11.06 16.71 -7.79
CA TYR A 223 11.05 16.13 -6.45
C TYR A 223 11.65 14.72 -6.50
N ILE A 224 12.02 14.19 -5.36
CA ILE A 224 12.60 12.85 -5.24
C ILE A 224 11.49 11.86 -4.85
N THR A 225 11.38 10.74 -5.57
CA THR A 225 10.53 9.62 -5.13
C THR A 225 11.11 9.04 -3.84
N VAL A 226 10.37 9.11 -2.74
CA VAL A 226 10.87 8.59 -1.46
C VAL A 226 10.96 7.05 -1.47
N PRO A 227 11.87 6.44 -0.66
CA PRO A 227 12.06 5.01 -0.62
C PRO A 227 10.80 4.23 -0.17
N PRO A 228 10.68 2.94 -0.49
CA PRO A 228 9.49 2.14 -0.20
C PRO A 228 9.36 1.72 1.27
N ASN A 229 10.45 1.59 2.00
CA ASN A 229 10.55 1.05 3.36
C ASN A 229 9.72 1.81 4.40
N GLY A 230 9.45 3.11 4.20
CA GLY A 230 8.54 3.88 5.05
C GLY A 230 7.05 3.71 4.69
N LEU A 231 6.70 3.01 3.59
CA LEU A 231 5.32 2.92 3.09
C LEU A 231 4.62 1.63 3.55
N TYR A 232 3.40 1.80 4.07
CA TYR A 232 2.53 0.73 4.54
C TYR A 232 1.15 0.83 3.93
N LEU A 233 0.64 -0.27 3.35
CA LEU A 233 -0.79 -0.43 3.14
C LEU A 233 -1.43 -0.76 4.49
N ARG A 234 -2.06 0.23 5.11
CA ARG A 234 -2.57 0.11 6.48
C ARG A 234 -3.88 -0.67 6.53
N ASN A 235 -4.79 -0.39 5.59
CA ASN A 235 -6.09 -1.05 5.55
C ASN A 235 -6.77 -0.85 4.18
N VAL A 236 -7.73 -1.73 3.89
CA VAL A 236 -8.65 -1.64 2.76
C VAL A 236 -10.06 -1.79 3.30
N LYS A 237 -11.00 -0.91 2.91
CA LYS A 237 -12.41 -1.04 3.23
C LYS A 237 -13.22 -1.39 1.99
N TYR A 238 -14.18 -2.27 2.17
CA TYR A 238 -15.16 -2.69 1.17
C TYR A 238 -16.53 -2.10 1.49
N TRP A 239 -17.47 -2.14 0.54
CA TRP A 239 -18.82 -1.67 0.76
C TRP A 239 -19.59 -2.63 1.67
N HIS A 240 -19.57 -3.90 1.35
CA HIS A 240 -20.19 -4.98 2.12
C HIS A 240 -19.35 -6.26 1.94
N PHE A 241 -19.27 -7.07 2.98
CA PHE A 241 -18.95 -8.48 2.89
C PHE A 241 -20.32 -9.20 2.94
N SER A 242 -21.01 -9.35 1.82
CA SER A 242 -22.19 -10.23 1.77
C SER A 242 -21.73 -11.67 1.63
N LYS A 243 -22.20 -12.51 2.57
CA LYS A 243 -22.20 -13.96 2.37
C LYS A 243 -23.17 -14.31 1.26
#